data_a2e3fbf5919cbdfc5703a7f115478cb1
#
_entry.id   a2e3fbf5919cbdfc5703a7f115478cb1
#
_cell.length_a   1.000
_cell.length_b   1.000
_cell.length_c   1.000
_cell.angle_alpha   90.00
_cell.angle_beta   90.00
_cell.angle_gamma   90.00
#
_symmetry.space_group_name_H-M   'P 1'
#
loop_
_entity.id
_entity.type
_entity.pdbx_description
1 polymer ?
#
loop_
_entity_poly.entity_id
_entity_poly.type
_entity_poly.pdbx_seq_one_letter_code
_entity_poly.pdbx_strand_id
1 'polypeptide(L)'
;MKRIIVFCLILTVASCLNAQNINNVSDTTLADQMLSEVSDTVNVENFFDTDEPLKITLKYDITSFIKNKSKAEYMDAELIVYNKNEAPVTKNIRIMARGNFRKGQCYFPPLFLNFKTDAIERTELQGMNKIKVVTHCTTGKNNDLIVLKEYLAYKLYNILTEKSFRVRLLDISYIDTGKKQQQYQEMGFVIEPVDLVAKRNNCVLIDPLVVRGENLVEEDADRSALFQYMISNTDWRFKGGHNTKYMKSLTDITPKVIPVPYDFDFSAFVDASYAFPQSWSTSESLFQRDYLGYCRNSDEDYLKNIRFFAGKKEKIMSTIANFSYLPESEIKDCSKFVNEFFNDISNEKSILFSIKNQCRPIDF
;
A
#
# COMPACT_ATOMS: atom_id res chain seq x y z
N MET A 1 21.88 52.40 54.15
CA MET A 1 20.78 52.76 55.07
C MET A 1 19.52 52.98 54.24
N LYS A 2 18.64 52.05 54.15
CA LYS A 2 17.19 52.12 53.94
C LYS A 2 16.69 50.69 53.78
N ARG A 3 15.99 50.23 54.80
CA ARG A 3 15.29 48.94 54.84
C ARG A 3 14.07 49.04 53.98
N ILE A 4 13.84 48.05 53.10
CA ILE A 4 12.55 47.86 52.40
C ILE A 4 11.93 46.58 52.97
N ILE A 5 10.79 46.73 53.58
CA ILE A 5 9.93 45.71 54.17
C ILE A 5 9.08 45.17 53.02
N VAL A 6 9.15 43.85 52.79
CA VAL A 6 8.27 43.13 51.84
C VAL A 6 7.06 42.62 52.64
N PHE A 7 5.89 43.15 52.30
CA PHE A 7 4.59 42.68 52.79
C PHE A 7 4.13 41.46 51.96
N CYS A 8 4.07 40.32 52.62
CA CYS A 8 3.36 39.15 52.02
C CYS A 8 1.87 39.32 52.26
N LEU A 9 1.12 39.53 51.20
CA LEU A 9 -0.35 39.45 51.20
C LEU A 9 -0.77 38.01 50.87
N ILE A 10 -1.31 37.31 51.86
CA ILE A 10 -1.97 36.03 51.70
C ILE A 10 -3.39 36.29 51.28
N LEU A 11 -3.73 36.01 50.02
CA LEU A 11 -5.11 35.99 49.54
C LEU A 11 -5.65 34.58 49.65
N THR A 12 -6.49 34.33 50.63
CA THR A 12 -7.34 33.15 50.71
C THR A 12 -8.51 33.31 49.75
N VAL A 13 -8.50 32.53 48.65
CA VAL A 13 -9.68 32.41 47.81
C VAL A 13 -10.46 31.18 48.27
N ALA A 14 -11.62 31.45 48.88
CA ALA A 14 -12.62 30.45 49.17
C ALA A 14 -13.29 29.99 47.86
N SER A 15 -12.96 28.78 47.38
CA SER A 15 -13.67 28.16 46.28
C SER A 15 -14.97 27.55 46.79
N CYS A 16 -16.09 28.15 46.46
CA CYS A 16 -17.40 27.52 46.57
C CYS A 16 -17.46 26.30 45.67
N LEU A 17 -17.61 25.14 46.29
CA LEU A 17 -17.98 23.90 45.63
C LEU A 17 -19.41 24.01 45.11
N ASN A 18 -19.60 24.24 43.83
CA ASN A 18 -20.84 23.90 43.15
C ASN A 18 -20.76 22.43 42.70
N ALA A 19 -21.20 21.57 43.61
CA ALA A 19 -21.54 20.19 43.29
C ALA A 19 -22.96 20.18 42.73
N GLN A 20 -23.11 20.30 41.40
CA GLN A 20 -24.37 19.92 40.73
C GLN A 20 -24.08 19.41 39.31
N ASN A 21 -24.58 18.20 39.07
CA ASN A 21 -24.76 17.52 37.81
C ASN A 21 -23.54 16.87 37.13
N ILE A 22 -23.01 15.82 37.77
CA ILE A 22 -22.56 14.65 37.05
C ILE A 22 -23.79 13.76 36.91
N ASN A 23 -24.67 14.07 36.00
CA ASN A 23 -25.74 13.19 35.57
C ASN A 23 -25.28 12.37 34.36
N ASN A 24 -25.10 11.06 34.60
CA ASN A 24 -25.44 9.98 33.72
C ASN A 24 -25.12 10.21 32.21
N VAL A 25 -23.86 10.24 31.84
CA VAL A 25 -23.46 9.64 30.57
C VAL A 25 -23.52 8.15 30.85
N SER A 26 -24.55 7.52 30.34
CA SER A 26 -24.80 6.09 30.57
C SER A 26 -23.56 5.29 30.10
N ASP A 27 -23.09 4.37 30.96
CA ASP A 27 -22.03 3.39 30.64
C ASP A 27 -22.30 2.61 29.34
N THR A 28 -23.56 2.58 28.90
CA THR A 28 -23.99 2.03 27.60
C THR A 28 -23.42 2.77 26.41
N THR A 29 -23.27 4.10 26.43
CA THR A 29 -22.77 4.86 25.25
C THR A 29 -21.26 4.68 25.04
N LEU A 30 -20.47 4.55 26.10
CA LEU A 30 -19.04 4.26 26.00
C LEU A 30 -18.78 2.80 25.57
N ALA A 31 -19.54 1.86 26.13
CA ALA A 31 -19.47 0.46 25.73
C ALA A 31 -19.94 0.26 24.28
N ASP A 32 -21.00 0.93 23.83
CA ASP A 32 -21.49 0.89 22.44
C ASP A 32 -20.52 1.56 21.47
N GLN A 33 -19.85 2.66 21.86
CA GLN A 33 -18.79 3.26 21.05
C GLN A 33 -17.55 2.38 20.98
N MET A 34 -17.10 1.78 22.06
CA MET A 34 -15.98 0.84 22.05
C MET A 34 -16.31 -0.43 21.27
N LEU A 35 -17.54 -0.96 21.35
CA LEU A 35 -17.99 -2.11 20.56
C LEU A 35 -18.11 -1.77 19.08
N SER A 36 -18.57 -0.55 18.71
CA SER A 36 -18.62 -0.10 17.32
C SER A 36 -17.21 0.10 16.75
N GLU A 37 -16.29 0.71 17.50
CA GLU A 37 -14.88 0.85 17.09
C GLU A 37 -14.18 -0.50 16.93
N VAL A 38 -14.46 -1.48 17.80
CA VAL A 38 -13.93 -2.84 17.70
C VAL A 38 -14.56 -3.58 16.50
N SER A 39 -15.87 -3.44 16.28
CA SER A 39 -16.57 -4.03 15.14
C SER A 39 -16.06 -3.46 13.81
N ASP A 40 -15.89 -2.15 13.72
CA ASP A 40 -15.38 -1.49 12.51
C ASP A 40 -13.94 -1.86 12.18
N THR A 41 -13.08 -2.04 13.19
CA THR A 41 -11.70 -2.50 12.99
C THR A 41 -11.62 -3.95 12.53
N VAL A 42 -12.45 -4.84 13.05
CA VAL A 42 -12.51 -6.25 12.63
C VAL A 42 -12.96 -6.38 11.17
N ASN A 43 -13.97 -5.60 10.74
CA ASN A 43 -14.43 -5.61 9.35
C ASN A 43 -13.35 -5.12 8.37
N VAL A 44 -12.62 -4.07 8.72
CA VAL A 44 -11.54 -3.54 7.87
C VAL A 44 -10.36 -4.51 7.78
N GLU A 45 -10.03 -5.20 8.86
CA GLU A 45 -8.97 -6.20 8.87
C GLU A 45 -9.32 -7.40 7.99
N ASN A 46 -10.56 -7.90 8.05
CA ASN A 46 -11.03 -9.04 7.27
C ASN A 46 -11.23 -8.72 5.77
N PHE A 47 -11.37 -7.44 5.40
CA PHE A 47 -11.54 -7.03 4.01
C PHE A 47 -10.45 -7.56 3.08
N PHE A 48 -9.20 -7.65 3.57
CA PHE A 48 -8.04 -8.07 2.80
C PHE A 48 -7.73 -9.58 2.88
N ASP A 49 -8.54 -10.37 3.60
CA ASP A 49 -8.27 -11.80 3.84
C ASP A 49 -8.84 -12.72 2.76
N THR A 50 -9.53 -12.16 1.77
CA THR A 50 -10.09 -12.92 0.65
C THR A 50 -9.50 -12.48 -0.69
N ASP A 51 -9.31 -13.45 -1.59
CA ASP A 51 -8.87 -13.22 -2.96
C ASP A 51 -10.03 -12.96 -3.95
N GLU A 52 -11.29 -13.10 -3.48
CA GLU A 52 -12.45 -12.79 -4.32
C GLU A 52 -12.57 -11.29 -4.56
N PRO A 53 -12.74 -10.86 -5.84
CA PRO A 53 -12.97 -9.46 -6.14
C PRO A 53 -14.26 -8.95 -5.51
N LEU A 54 -14.18 -7.77 -4.87
CA LEU A 54 -15.38 -7.05 -4.49
C LEU A 54 -15.98 -6.38 -5.72
N LYS A 55 -17.24 -6.68 -6.03
CA LYS A 55 -17.95 -6.05 -7.14
C LYS A 55 -18.50 -4.69 -6.72
N ILE A 56 -18.17 -3.65 -7.49
CA ILE A 56 -18.66 -2.29 -7.27
C ILE A 56 -19.10 -1.62 -8.57
N THR A 57 -19.97 -0.62 -8.46
CA THR A 57 -20.26 0.32 -9.55
C THR A 57 -19.91 1.73 -9.10
N LEU A 58 -19.18 2.47 -9.94
CA LEU A 58 -18.89 3.89 -9.78
C LEU A 58 -19.60 4.70 -10.85
N LYS A 59 -20.50 5.62 -10.43
CA LYS A 59 -21.24 6.51 -11.33
C LYS A 59 -20.78 7.95 -11.10
N TYR A 60 -20.24 8.58 -12.14
CA TYR A 60 -19.79 9.97 -12.11
C TYR A 60 -19.63 10.52 -13.53
N ASP A 61 -19.52 11.83 -13.71
CA ASP A 61 -19.19 12.44 -15.00
C ASP A 61 -17.70 12.17 -15.32
N ILE A 62 -17.45 11.05 -16.04
CA ILE A 62 -16.12 10.58 -16.41
C ILE A 62 -15.40 11.62 -17.28
N THR A 63 -16.11 12.25 -18.23
CA THR A 63 -15.52 13.27 -19.12
C THR A 63 -15.02 14.47 -18.34
N SER A 64 -15.81 14.99 -17.40
CA SER A 64 -15.44 16.09 -16.54
C SER A 64 -14.29 15.70 -15.61
N PHE A 65 -14.35 14.50 -15.03
CA PHE A 65 -13.29 14.00 -14.15
C PHE A 65 -11.93 13.93 -14.85
N ILE A 66 -11.87 13.31 -16.03
CA ILE A 66 -10.63 13.17 -16.81
C ILE A 66 -10.07 14.54 -17.22
N LYS A 67 -10.92 15.46 -17.64
CA LYS A 67 -10.51 16.82 -17.98
C LYS A 67 -9.87 17.56 -16.81
N ASN A 68 -10.34 17.32 -15.58
CA ASN A 68 -9.92 18.02 -14.38
C ASN A 68 -8.97 17.19 -13.47
N LYS A 69 -8.57 15.98 -13.86
CA LYS A 69 -7.77 15.07 -13.02
C LYS A 69 -6.47 15.64 -12.47
N SER A 70 -5.85 16.60 -13.20
CA SER A 70 -4.62 17.29 -12.78
C SER A 70 -4.80 18.20 -11.58
N LYS A 71 -6.02 18.74 -11.36
CA LYS A 71 -6.30 19.66 -10.25
C LYS A 71 -6.28 18.98 -8.88
N ALA A 72 -6.38 17.65 -8.84
CA ALA A 72 -6.44 16.85 -7.61
C ALA A 72 -7.56 17.34 -6.66
N GLU A 73 -8.71 17.69 -7.22
CA GLU A 73 -9.93 18.11 -6.51
C GLU A 73 -10.90 16.93 -6.39
N TYR A 74 -11.65 16.90 -5.30
CA TYR A 74 -12.71 15.92 -5.12
C TYR A 74 -13.92 16.25 -5.96
N MET A 75 -14.48 15.22 -6.60
CA MET A 75 -15.73 15.26 -7.36
C MET A 75 -16.73 14.29 -6.73
N ASP A 76 -18.02 14.63 -6.76
CA ASP A 76 -19.07 13.76 -6.26
C ASP A 76 -19.27 12.57 -7.20
N ALA A 77 -19.57 11.41 -6.62
CA ALA A 77 -19.83 10.16 -7.30
C ALA A 77 -20.81 9.31 -6.49
N GLU A 78 -21.53 8.43 -7.16
CA GLU A 78 -22.32 7.38 -6.52
C GLU A 78 -21.51 6.07 -6.57
N LEU A 79 -21.43 5.40 -5.42
CA LEU A 79 -20.85 4.06 -5.28
C LEU A 79 -21.96 3.08 -4.97
N ILE A 80 -22.01 1.98 -5.72
CA ILE A 80 -22.86 0.81 -5.39
C ILE A 80 -21.92 -0.34 -5.05
N VAL A 81 -22.08 -0.92 -3.85
CA VAL A 81 -21.31 -2.08 -3.38
C VAL A 81 -22.23 -3.30 -3.41
N TYR A 82 -21.79 -4.37 -4.07
CA TYR A 82 -22.52 -5.63 -4.16
C TYR A 82 -21.98 -6.62 -3.13
N ASN A 83 -22.69 -6.74 -2.02
CA ASN A 83 -22.34 -7.70 -0.98
C ASN A 83 -22.81 -9.12 -1.37
N LYS A 84 -22.12 -10.15 -0.85
CA LYS A 84 -22.59 -11.53 -0.98
C LYS A 84 -23.94 -11.70 -0.23
N ASN A 85 -24.94 -12.28 -0.91
CA ASN A 85 -26.24 -12.66 -0.32
C ASN A 85 -27.08 -11.52 0.28
N GLU A 86 -26.74 -10.25 -0.01
CA GLU A 86 -27.47 -9.07 0.47
C GLU A 86 -27.82 -8.15 -0.71
N ALA A 87 -28.80 -7.25 -0.47
CA ALA A 87 -29.11 -6.22 -1.45
C ALA A 87 -27.94 -5.26 -1.62
N PRO A 88 -27.68 -4.76 -2.85
CA PRO A 88 -26.63 -3.77 -3.08
C PRO A 88 -26.85 -2.51 -2.24
N VAL A 89 -25.77 -1.96 -1.73
CA VAL A 89 -25.79 -0.72 -0.95
C VAL A 89 -25.30 0.43 -1.80
N THR A 90 -26.10 1.48 -1.93
CA THR A 90 -25.74 2.70 -2.67
C THR A 90 -25.35 3.82 -1.71
N LYS A 91 -24.25 4.50 -2.00
CA LYS A 91 -23.70 5.59 -1.21
C LYS A 91 -23.21 6.74 -2.08
N ASN A 92 -23.42 7.97 -1.60
CA ASN A 92 -22.80 9.15 -2.18
C ASN A 92 -21.39 9.31 -1.62
N ILE A 93 -20.40 9.33 -2.48
CA ILE A 93 -19.00 9.43 -2.13
C ILE A 93 -18.33 10.58 -2.88
N ARG A 94 -17.10 10.86 -2.52
CA ARG A 94 -16.25 11.78 -3.29
C ARG A 94 -15.03 11.04 -3.83
N ILE A 95 -14.74 11.25 -5.11
CA ILE A 95 -13.58 10.66 -5.80
C ILE A 95 -12.56 11.73 -6.15
N MET A 96 -11.28 11.35 -6.18
CA MET A 96 -10.18 12.23 -6.60
C MET A 96 -9.11 11.43 -7.31
N ALA A 97 -8.55 11.98 -8.39
CA ALA A 97 -7.40 11.38 -9.07
C ALA A 97 -6.16 11.43 -8.16
N ARG A 98 -5.41 10.32 -8.07
CA ARG A 98 -4.19 10.21 -7.27
C ARG A 98 -2.99 9.76 -8.11
N GLY A 99 -1.83 9.69 -7.45
CA GLY A 99 -0.55 9.36 -8.08
C GLY A 99 0.10 10.56 -8.75
N ASN A 100 1.41 10.51 -8.90
CA ASN A 100 2.17 11.56 -9.57
C ASN A 100 2.27 11.28 -11.08
N PHE A 101 2.87 10.16 -11.46
CA PHE A 101 3.10 9.79 -12.84
C PHE A 101 1.80 9.37 -13.55
N ARG A 102 1.08 8.37 -13.04
CA ARG A 102 -0.12 7.82 -13.69
C ARG A 102 -1.26 8.83 -13.80
N LYS A 103 -1.38 9.80 -12.89
CA LYS A 103 -2.35 10.89 -13.00
C LYS A 103 -2.16 11.70 -14.29
N GLY A 104 -0.91 11.90 -14.72
CA GLY A 104 -0.59 12.59 -15.97
C GLY A 104 -0.75 11.71 -17.21
N GLN A 105 -0.23 10.49 -17.14
CA GLN A 105 -0.12 9.58 -18.29
C GLN A 105 -1.39 8.78 -18.57
N CYS A 106 -2.07 8.27 -17.55
CA CYS A 106 -3.22 7.39 -17.74
C CYS A 106 -4.49 8.17 -18.10
N TYR A 107 -5.29 7.63 -19.00
CA TYR A 107 -6.64 8.13 -19.25
C TYR A 107 -7.50 7.96 -18.00
N PHE A 108 -7.53 6.76 -17.41
CA PHE A 108 -8.09 6.50 -16.09
C PHE A 108 -6.99 6.52 -15.04
N PRO A 109 -6.84 7.60 -14.25
CA PRO A 109 -5.85 7.64 -13.20
C PRO A 109 -6.29 6.82 -11.99
N PRO A 110 -5.36 6.33 -11.15
CA PRO A 110 -5.71 5.77 -9.84
C PRO A 110 -6.57 6.74 -9.01
N LEU A 111 -7.42 6.20 -8.14
CA LEU A 111 -8.43 6.98 -7.42
C LEU A 111 -8.20 6.96 -5.90
N PHE A 112 -8.59 8.05 -5.24
CA PHE A 112 -9.09 8.01 -3.88
C PHE A 112 -10.61 7.92 -3.91
N LEU A 113 -11.18 6.99 -3.14
CA LEU A 113 -12.59 6.99 -2.77
C LEU A 113 -12.68 7.49 -1.32
N ASN A 114 -13.50 8.50 -1.07
CA ASN A 114 -13.65 9.13 0.24
C ASN A 114 -15.10 9.00 0.69
N PHE A 115 -15.32 8.35 1.83
CA PHE A 115 -16.61 7.99 2.40
C PHE A 115 -17.07 8.93 3.54
N LYS A 116 -16.34 10.02 3.82
CA LYS A 116 -16.64 10.90 4.95
C LYS A 116 -18.01 11.58 4.91
N THR A 117 -18.60 11.71 3.72
CA THR A 117 -19.89 12.38 3.53
C THR A 117 -21.10 11.46 3.76
N ASP A 118 -20.88 10.15 3.60
CA ASP A 118 -21.92 9.14 3.80
C ASP A 118 -21.23 7.85 4.27
N ALA A 119 -21.45 7.46 5.52
CA ALA A 119 -20.79 6.28 6.09
C ALA A 119 -21.11 5.02 5.28
N ILE A 120 -20.08 4.24 5.00
CA ILE A 120 -20.17 3.03 4.15
C ILE A 120 -20.58 1.80 4.98
N GLU A 121 -21.65 1.95 5.76
CA GLU A 121 -22.18 0.87 6.61
C GLU A 121 -22.82 -0.25 5.79
N ARG A 122 -22.92 -1.44 6.41
CA ARG A 122 -23.49 -2.66 5.82
C ARG A 122 -22.85 -3.09 4.50
N THR A 123 -21.55 -2.82 4.37
CA THR A 123 -20.75 -3.29 3.23
C THR A 123 -19.42 -3.84 3.74
N GLU A 124 -18.73 -4.58 2.88
CA GLU A 124 -17.36 -5.04 3.16
C GLU A 124 -16.36 -3.88 3.33
N LEU A 125 -16.72 -2.66 2.93
CA LEU A 125 -15.90 -1.44 3.09
C LEU A 125 -16.18 -0.70 4.42
N GLN A 126 -17.06 -1.23 5.28
CA GLN A 126 -17.43 -0.61 6.56
C GLN A 126 -16.19 -0.32 7.41
N GLY A 127 -16.17 0.83 8.08
CA GLY A 127 -15.04 1.31 8.89
C GLY A 127 -13.93 2.01 8.08
N MET A 128 -13.99 2.01 6.74
CA MET A 128 -13.04 2.73 5.90
C MET A 128 -13.49 4.16 5.63
N ASN A 129 -12.66 5.14 5.96
CA ASN A 129 -12.95 6.55 5.66
C ASN A 129 -12.49 6.97 4.25
N LYS A 130 -11.36 6.41 3.81
CA LYS A 130 -10.76 6.71 2.51
C LYS A 130 -9.89 5.54 2.05
N ILE A 131 -10.09 5.10 0.82
CA ILE A 131 -9.29 4.02 0.22
C ILE A 131 -8.56 4.49 -1.03
N LYS A 132 -7.43 3.82 -1.30
CA LYS A 132 -6.65 3.98 -2.53
C LYS A 132 -7.03 2.86 -3.48
N VAL A 133 -7.53 3.21 -4.65
CA VAL A 133 -7.84 2.27 -5.71
C VAL A 133 -6.83 2.44 -6.84
N VAL A 134 -6.18 1.34 -7.21
CA VAL A 134 -5.41 1.23 -8.44
C VAL A 134 -6.35 0.82 -9.55
N THR A 135 -6.35 1.57 -10.65
CA THR A 135 -7.26 1.40 -11.78
C THR A 135 -6.48 1.06 -13.04
N HIS A 136 -7.16 0.58 -14.06
CA HIS A 136 -6.60 0.47 -15.41
C HIS A 136 -6.12 1.85 -15.92
N CYS A 137 -5.18 1.86 -16.86
CA CYS A 137 -4.55 3.11 -17.33
C CYS A 137 -5.21 3.66 -18.60
N THR A 138 -5.56 2.79 -19.55
CA THR A 138 -6.10 3.17 -20.85
C THR A 138 -7.45 2.51 -21.11
N THR A 139 -8.07 2.76 -22.27
CA THR A 139 -9.25 2.05 -22.76
C THR A 139 -8.84 1.14 -23.91
N GLY A 140 -9.22 -0.13 -23.89
CA GLY A 140 -8.91 -1.09 -24.94
C GLY A 140 -8.84 -2.53 -24.42
N LYS A 141 -8.47 -3.48 -25.25
CA LYS A 141 -8.31 -4.87 -24.85
C LYS A 141 -7.10 -5.01 -23.89
N ASN A 142 -7.25 -5.84 -22.87
CA ASN A 142 -6.19 -6.17 -21.90
C ASN A 142 -5.66 -4.99 -21.05
N ASN A 143 -6.49 -3.97 -20.82
CA ASN A 143 -6.10 -2.81 -20.00
C ASN A 143 -5.86 -3.15 -18.53
N ASP A 144 -6.49 -4.18 -18.06
CA ASP A 144 -6.42 -4.66 -16.69
C ASP A 144 -5.17 -5.52 -16.41
N LEU A 145 -4.43 -5.97 -17.45
CA LEU A 145 -3.24 -6.83 -17.27
C LEU A 145 -2.20 -6.19 -16.34
N ILE A 146 -1.90 -4.90 -16.53
CA ILE A 146 -0.96 -4.16 -15.69
C ILE A 146 -1.44 -4.15 -14.23
N VAL A 147 -2.73 -3.88 -14.03
CA VAL A 147 -3.36 -3.85 -12.69
C VAL A 147 -3.29 -5.23 -12.03
N LEU A 148 -3.62 -6.29 -12.77
CA LEU A 148 -3.61 -7.65 -12.26
C LEU A 148 -2.20 -8.16 -11.95
N LYS A 149 -1.20 -7.81 -12.78
CA LYS A 149 0.21 -8.13 -12.50
C LYS A 149 0.75 -7.34 -11.31
N GLU A 150 0.41 -6.05 -11.17
CA GLU A 150 0.78 -5.26 -10.00
C GLU A 150 0.14 -5.82 -8.73
N TYR A 151 -1.15 -6.18 -8.76
CA TYR A 151 -1.81 -6.89 -7.68
C TYR A 151 -1.09 -8.19 -7.32
N LEU A 152 -0.72 -8.99 -8.32
CA LEU A 152 0.01 -10.24 -8.10
C LEU A 152 1.38 -9.98 -7.46
N ALA A 153 2.10 -8.91 -7.84
CA ALA A 153 3.36 -8.54 -7.20
C ALA A 153 3.18 -8.28 -5.68
N TYR A 154 2.11 -7.58 -5.28
CA TYR A 154 1.78 -7.44 -3.85
C TYR A 154 1.53 -8.78 -3.18
N LYS A 155 0.78 -9.68 -3.82
CA LYS A 155 0.51 -11.03 -3.28
C LYS A 155 1.79 -11.85 -3.13
N LEU A 156 2.73 -11.73 -4.06
CA LEU A 156 4.04 -12.39 -3.94
C LEU A 156 4.85 -11.81 -2.76
N TYR A 157 4.81 -10.50 -2.53
CA TYR A 157 5.49 -9.91 -1.40
C TYR A 157 4.84 -10.30 -0.05
N ASN A 158 3.51 -10.46 -0.01
CA ASN A 158 2.81 -10.95 1.18
C ASN A 158 3.24 -12.39 1.60
N ILE A 159 3.76 -13.22 0.69
CA ILE A 159 4.33 -14.54 1.01
C ILE A 159 5.63 -14.41 1.83
N LEU A 160 6.35 -13.33 1.63
CA LEU A 160 7.68 -13.11 2.21
C LEU A 160 7.61 -12.49 3.61
N THR A 161 6.59 -11.67 3.88
CA THR A 161 6.48 -10.98 5.16
C THR A 161 5.08 -10.42 5.41
N GLU A 162 4.66 -10.41 6.69
CA GLU A 162 3.47 -9.69 7.14
C GLU A 162 3.66 -8.16 7.14
N LYS A 163 4.91 -7.70 7.14
CA LYS A 163 5.27 -6.27 7.06
C LYS A 163 5.17 -5.78 5.61
N SER A 164 3.98 -5.89 5.04
CA SER A 164 3.66 -5.64 3.63
C SER A 164 2.25 -5.09 3.49
N PHE A 165 1.96 -4.41 2.41
CA PHE A 165 0.58 -4.00 2.11
C PHE A 165 -0.22 -5.21 1.62
N ARG A 166 -1.38 -5.48 2.24
CA ARG A 166 -2.37 -6.38 1.68
C ARG A 166 -3.16 -5.64 0.58
N VAL A 167 -3.68 -6.40 -0.35
CA VAL A 167 -4.46 -5.87 -1.48
C VAL A 167 -5.69 -6.71 -1.70
N ARG A 168 -6.76 -6.09 -2.24
CA ARG A 168 -7.97 -6.81 -2.64
C ARG A 168 -8.44 -6.36 -4.01
N LEU A 169 -8.74 -7.32 -4.87
CA LEU A 169 -9.30 -7.06 -6.20
C LEU A 169 -10.69 -6.42 -6.14
N LEU A 170 -10.94 -5.56 -7.10
CA LEU A 170 -12.24 -4.98 -7.40
C LEU A 170 -12.65 -5.34 -8.84
N ASP A 171 -13.89 -5.73 -9.02
CA ASP A 171 -14.57 -5.79 -10.30
C ASP A 171 -15.42 -4.51 -10.43
N ILE A 172 -14.98 -3.57 -11.26
CA ILE A 172 -15.51 -2.21 -11.28
C ILE A 172 -16.31 -1.94 -12.53
N SER A 173 -17.60 -1.69 -12.36
CA SER A 173 -18.46 -1.12 -13.42
C SER A 173 -18.41 0.40 -13.33
N TYR A 174 -17.89 1.07 -14.34
CA TYR A 174 -17.91 2.53 -14.47
C TYR A 174 -19.11 2.95 -15.31
N ILE A 175 -19.93 3.87 -14.79
CA ILE A 175 -21.07 4.45 -15.50
C ILE A 175 -20.87 5.95 -15.63
N ASP A 176 -20.70 6.43 -16.86
CA ASP A 176 -20.58 7.85 -17.17
C ASP A 176 -21.94 8.54 -17.05
N THR A 177 -22.07 9.45 -16.10
CA THR A 177 -23.27 10.30 -15.95
C THR A 177 -23.19 11.58 -16.78
N GLY A 178 -22.08 11.80 -17.49
CA GLY A 178 -21.88 12.93 -18.38
C GLY A 178 -22.53 12.73 -19.76
N LYS A 179 -22.11 13.57 -20.71
CA LYS A 179 -22.74 13.61 -22.06
C LYS A 179 -22.56 12.34 -22.88
N LYS A 180 -21.49 11.56 -22.66
CA LYS A 180 -21.16 10.38 -23.47
C LYS A 180 -21.90 9.12 -23.04
N GLN A 181 -22.36 9.05 -21.77
CA GLN A 181 -23.10 7.92 -21.18
C GLN A 181 -22.43 6.56 -21.43
N GLN A 182 -21.09 6.53 -21.43
CA GLN A 182 -20.31 5.32 -21.66
C GLN A 182 -20.30 4.42 -20.42
N GLN A 183 -20.11 3.13 -20.64
CA GLN A 183 -19.94 2.14 -19.58
C GLN A 183 -18.65 1.36 -19.83
N TYR A 184 -17.93 1.06 -18.74
CA TYR A 184 -16.71 0.28 -18.77
C TYR A 184 -16.76 -0.76 -17.65
N GLN A 185 -16.22 -1.95 -17.93
CA GLN A 185 -16.06 -3.01 -16.94
C GLN A 185 -14.57 -3.34 -16.88
N GLU A 186 -13.92 -3.09 -15.76
CA GLU A 186 -12.47 -3.22 -15.63
C GLU A 186 -12.10 -3.71 -14.23
N MET A 187 -10.99 -4.43 -14.14
CA MET A 187 -10.40 -4.79 -12.86
C MET A 187 -9.65 -3.62 -12.24
N GLY A 188 -9.70 -3.56 -10.92
CA GLY A 188 -8.91 -2.67 -10.09
C GLY A 188 -8.51 -3.38 -8.81
N PHE A 189 -7.80 -2.69 -7.91
CA PHE A 189 -7.58 -3.21 -6.56
C PHE A 189 -7.45 -2.10 -5.52
N VAL A 190 -7.82 -2.44 -4.30
CA VAL A 190 -7.60 -1.59 -3.11
C VAL A 190 -6.26 -1.95 -2.51
N ILE A 191 -5.49 -0.92 -2.13
CA ILE A 191 -4.28 -1.07 -1.32
C ILE A 191 -4.65 -0.79 0.14
N GLU A 192 -4.22 -1.66 1.06
CA GLU A 192 -4.38 -1.49 2.50
C GLU A 192 -3.91 -0.10 2.94
N PRO A 193 -4.69 0.63 3.74
CA PRO A 193 -4.21 1.87 4.35
C PRO A 193 -2.96 1.62 5.20
N VAL A 194 -1.95 2.49 5.07
CA VAL A 194 -0.66 2.29 5.75
C VAL A 194 -0.78 2.27 7.27
N ASP A 195 -1.77 2.98 7.82
CA ASP A 195 -2.05 2.98 9.27
C ASP A 195 -2.52 1.60 9.75
N LEU A 196 -3.27 0.87 8.92
CA LEU A 196 -3.67 -0.51 9.21
C LEU A 196 -2.49 -1.47 9.12
N VAL A 197 -1.59 -1.30 8.14
CA VAL A 197 -0.33 -2.07 8.06
C VAL A 197 0.47 -1.89 9.35
N ALA A 198 0.63 -0.65 9.82
CA ALA A 198 1.35 -0.37 11.05
C ALA A 198 0.64 -0.98 12.27
N LYS A 199 -0.68 -0.80 12.39
CA LYS A 199 -1.50 -1.31 13.50
C LYS A 199 -1.40 -2.82 13.63
N ARG A 200 -1.65 -3.60 12.56
CA ARG A 200 -1.62 -5.08 12.61
C ARG A 200 -0.23 -5.65 12.86
N ASN A 201 0.83 -4.88 12.60
CA ASN A 201 2.21 -5.25 12.90
C ASN A 201 2.70 -4.68 14.26
N ASN A 202 1.82 -4.12 15.08
CA ASN A 202 2.18 -3.45 16.35
C ASN A 202 3.29 -2.40 16.17
N CYS A 203 3.13 -1.53 15.17
CA CYS A 203 4.09 -0.52 14.76
C CYS A 203 3.45 0.87 14.71
N VAL A 204 4.29 1.90 14.67
CA VAL A 204 3.94 3.29 14.32
C VAL A 204 4.65 3.69 13.02
N LEU A 205 4.04 4.62 12.29
CA LEU A 205 4.63 5.16 11.07
C LEU A 205 5.76 6.13 11.40
N ILE A 206 6.79 6.10 10.55
CA ILE A 206 7.96 7.00 10.64
C ILE A 206 8.03 7.84 9.36
N ASP A 207 8.30 9.14 9.52
CA ASP A 207 8.51 10.04 8.38
C ASP A 207 9.78 9.60 7.60
N PRO A 208 9.67 9.36 6.29
CA PRO A 208 10.81 8.99 5.46
C PRO A 208 11.99 9.98 5.52
N LEU A 209 11.73 11.25 5.79
CA LEU A 209 12.78 12.28 5.83
C LEU A 209 13.75 12.14 7.00
N VAL A 210 13.35 11.46 8.08
CA VAL A 210 14.20 11.22 9.25
C VAL A 210 14.89 9.86 9.23
N VAL A 211 14.58 9.01 8.24
CA VAL A 211 15.15 7.67 8.14
C VAL A 211 16.53 7.72 7.50
N ARG A 212 17.49 7.08 8.15
CA ARG A 212 18.84 6.86 7.65
C ARG A 212 19.07 5.38 7.40
N GLY A 213 19.95 5.04 6.45
CA GLY A 213 20.21 3.67 6.07
C GLY A 213 20.66 2.79 7.24
N GLU A 214 21.51 3.34 8.15
CA GLU A 214 21.98 2.64 9.35
C GLU A 214 20.86 2.31 10.34
N ASN A 215 19.72 2.99 10.26
CA ASN A 215 18.57 2.75 11.14
C ASN A 215 17.61 1.68 10.60
N LEU A 216 17.85 1.13 9.42
CA LEU A 216 16.97 0.08 8.88
C LEU A 216 17.19 -1.24 9.63
N VAL A 217 16.10 -2.00 9.80
CA VAL A 217 16.19 -3.43 10.16
C VAL A 217 16.78 -4.14 8.95
N GLU A 218 18.00 -4.63 9.08
CA GLU A 218 18.79 -5.16 7.95
C GLU A 218 18.08 -6.30 7.21
N GLU A 219 17.52 -7.26 7.96
CA GLU A 219 16.81 -8.39 7.36
C GLU A 219 15.58 -7.95 6.54
N ASP A 220 14.80 -6.97 7.03
CA ASP A 220 13.63 -6.46 6.31
C ASP A 220 14.06 -5.60 5.10
N ALA A 221 15.16 -4.85 5.21
CA ALA A 221 15.73 -4.08 4.11
C ALA A 221 16.25 -4.99 2.98
N ASP A 222 17.02 -6.02 3.34
CA ASP A 222 17.56 -6.97 2.37
C ASP A 222 16.44 -7.80 1.71
N ARG A 223 15.42 -8.19 2.48
CA ARG A 223 14.23 -8.87 1.96
C ARG A 223 13.48 -8.01 0.95
N SER A 224 13.28 -6.73 1.29
CA SER A 224 12.69 -5.76 0.37
C SER A 224 13.52 -5.58 -0.89
N ALA A 225 14.84 -5.39 -0.77
CA ALA A 225 15.74 -5.19 -1.90
C ALA A 225 15.81 -6.43 -2.81
N LEU A 226 15.85 -7.63 -2.22
CA LEU A 226 15.89 -8.88 -3.00
C LEU A 226 14.54 -9.16 -3.70
N PHE A 227 13.41 -8.75 -3.10
CA PHE A 227 12.13 -8.81 -3.78
C PHE A 227 12.08 -7.85 -4.97
N GLN A 228 12.52 -6.60 -4.81
CA GLN A 228 12.59 -5.64 -5.92
C GLN A 228 13.50 -6.15 -7.05
N TYR A 229 14.62 -6.79 -6.71
CA TYR A 229 15.49 -7.45 -7.66
C TYR A 229 14.78 -8.63 -8.36
N MET A 230 14.01 -9.46 -7.64
CA MET A 230 13.25 -10.57 -8.21
C MET A 230 12.27 -10.08 -9.28
N ILE A 231 11.52 -9.01 -9.01
CA ILE A 231 10.55 -8.45 -9.96
C ILE A 231 11.18 -7.46 -10.97
N SER A 232 12.50 -7.23 -10.92
CA SER A 232 13.23 -6.23 -11.71
C SER A 232 12.58 -4.84 -11.64
N ASN A 233 12.44 -4.33 -10.43
CA ASN A 233 11.96 -2.97 -10.18
C ASN A 233 13.10 -2.08 -9.71
N THR A 234 13.32 -0.97 -10.41
CA THR A 234 14.33 0.04 -10.04
C THR A 234 13.70 1.34 -9.55
N ASP A 235 12.36 1.45 -9.55
CA ASP A 235 11.64 2.65 -9.13
C ASP A 235 11.42 2.70 -7.61
N TRP A 236 12.51 2.51 -6.86
CA TRP A 236 12.48 2.59 -5.41
C TRP A 236 13.83 3.02 -4.81
N ARG A 237 13.81 3.59 -3.63
CA ARG A 237 15.01 3.88 -2.82
C ARG A 237 14.64 3.94 -1.35
N PHE A 238 15.57 3.52 -0.50
CA PHE A 238 15.42 3.76 0.94
C PHE A 238 15.58 5.23 1.29
N LYS A 239 16.59 5.91 0.78
CA LYS A 239 16.79 7.33 1.04
C LYS A 239 15.64 8.17 0.51
N GLY A 240 15.00 8.92 1.39
CA GLY A 240 13.83 9.73 1.05
C GLY A 240 12.53 8.95 0.85
N GLY A 241 12.55 7.61 0.99
CA GLY A 241 11.33 6.78 0.97
C GLY A 241 10.62 6.73 -0.37
N HIS A 242 11.38 6.70 -1.50
CA HIS A 242 10.76 6.55 -2.82
C HIS A 242 10.15 5.16 -2.93
N ASN A 243 8.84 5.08 -3.12
CA ASN A 243 8.04 3.85 -3.15
C ASN A 243 8.28 2.90 -1.94
N THR A 244 8.64 3.50 -0.79
CA THR A 244 8.87 2.81 0.48
C THR A 244 8.24 3.59 1.63
N LYS A 245 7.47 2.92 2.48
CA LYS A 245 7.00 3.45 3.77
C LYS A 245 7.86 2.89 4.89
N TYR A 246 7.84 3.58 6.03
CA TYR A 246 8.64 3.18 7.18
C TYR A 246 7.76 3.05 8.40
N MET A 247 7.99 2.00 9.17
CA MET A 247 7.33 1.80 10.45
C MET A 247 8.35 1.33 11.50
N LYS A 248 8.03 1.60 12.76
CA LYS A 248 8.84 1.19 13.92
C LYS A 248 7.99 0.35 14.85
N SER A 249 8.53 -0.79 15.30
CA SER A 249 7.88 -1.63 16.30
C SER A 249 7.68 -0.86 17.62
N LEU A 250 6.51 -1.00 18.23
CA LEU A 250 6.19 -0.45 19.54
C LEU A 250 6.89 -1.21 20.69
N THR A 251 7.30 -2.45 20.44
CA THR A 251 7.98 -3.30 21.43
C THR A 251 9.51 -3.24 21.34
N ASP A 252 10.06 -2.75 20.21
CA ASP A 252 11.51 -2.62 20.03
C ASP A 252 11.97 -1.24 20.46
N ILE A 253 12.83 -1.20 21.51
CA ILE A 253 13.41 0.04 22.05
C ILE A 253 14.54 0.59 21.17
N THR A 254 15.06 -0.19 20.22
CA THR A 254 16.12 0.26 19.31
C THR A 254 15.58 1.32 18.33
N PRO A 255 16.45 2.19 17.77
CA PRO A 255 16.03 3.17 16.76
C PRO A 255 15.81 2.54 15.38
N LYS A 256 15.68 1.22 15.28
CA LYS A 256 15.54 0.51 14.00
C LYS A 256 14.15 0.70 13.41
N VAL A 257 14.10 0.89 12.10
CA VAL A 257 12.87 1.06 11.32
C VAL A 257 12.77 0.01 10.22
N ILE A 258 11.54 -0.37 9.91
CA ILE A 258 11.18 -1.42 8.96
C ILE A 258 10.75 -0.76 7.67
N PRO A 259 11.39 -1.02 6.53
CA PRO A 259 10.93 -0.56 5.23
C PRO A 259 9.78 -1.44 4.71
N VAL A 260 8.77 -0.80 4.15
CA VAL A 260 7.59 -1.45 3.55
C VAL A 260 7.43 -0.94 2.11
N PRO A 261 7.85 -1.72 1.12
CA PRO A 261 7.79 -1.32 -0.29
C PRO A 261 6.35 -1.34 -0.81
N TYR A 262 6.08 -0.49 -1.81
CA TYR A 262 4.81 -0.42 -2.53
C TYR A 262 5.02 0.18 -3.92
N ASP A 263 3.98 0.22 -4.76
CA ASP A 263 3.98 0.80 -6.13
C ASP A 263 4.93 0.03 -7.07
N PHE A 264 4.49 -1.17 -7.48
CA PHE A 264 5.33 -2.11 -8.24
C PHE A 264 5.12 -2.04 -9.76
N ASP A 265 4.34 -1.08 -10.24
CA ASP A 265 3.94 -0.96 -11.65
C ASP A 265 5.11 -0.63 -12.60
N PHE A 266 6.23 -0.10 -12.11
CA PHE A 266 7.46 0.12 -12.88
C PHE A 266 8.40 -1.10 -12.93
N SER A 267 7.97 -2.28 -12.48
CA SER A 267 8.77 -3.51 -12.57
C SER A 267 8.63 -4.21 -13.94
N ALA A 268 9.67 -4.94 -14.35
CA ALA A 268 9.58 -5.81 -15.51
C ALA A 268 8.54 -6.93 -15.34
N PHE A 269 8.30 -7.37 -14.11
CA PHE A 269 7.24 -8.35 -13.82
C PHE A 269 5.86 -7.84 -14.24
N VAL A 270 5.58 -6.57 -14.02
CA VAL A 270 4.32 -5.92 -14.44
C VAL A 270 4.33 -5.56 -15.92
N ASP A 271 5.48 -5.17 -16.45
CA ASP A 271 5.71 -4.83 -17.85
C ASP A 271 4.73 -3.75 -18.37
N ALA A 272 4.61 -2.68 -17.60
CA ALA A 272 3.79 -1.55 -18.01
C ALA A 272 4.46 -0.80 -19.17
N SER A 273 3.71 -0.48 -20.21
CA SER A 273 4.25 0.19 -21.42
C SER A 273 4.89 1.57 -21.15
N TYR A 274 4.65 2.15 -19.98
CA TYR A 274 5.23 3.40 -19.54
C TYR A 274 6.43 3.22 -18.58
N ALA A 275 6.75 1.98 -18.20
CA ALA A 275 7.84 1.70 -17.25
C ALA A 275 9.20 1.75 -17.93
N PHE A 276 10.19 2.25 -17.22
CA PHE A 276 11.58 2.33 -17.67
C PHE A 276 12.52 2.30 -16.44
N PRO A 277 13.79 1.89 -16.61
CA PRO A 277 14.75 1.92 -15.52
C PRO A 277 14.97 3.34 -15.01
N GLN A 278 15.07 3.50 -13.69
CA GLN A 278 15.28 4.82 -13.09
C GLN A 278 16.72 5.31 -13.25
N SER A 279 16.93 6.62 -13.21
CA SER A 279 18.24 7.25 -13.42
C SER A 279 19.32 6.89 -12.40
N TRP A 280 18.93 6.36 -11.25
CA TRP A 280 19.85 5.86 -10.22
C TRP A 280 20.18 4.36 -10.35
N SER A 281 19.56 3.68 -11.32
CA SER A 281 19.89 2.31 -11.70
C SER A 281 21.00 2.28 -12.74
N THR A 282 21.72 1.19 -12.77
CA THR A 282 22.71 0.88 -13.82
C THR A 282 22.12 0.05 -14.97
N SER A 283 20.84 -0.33 -14.86
CA SER A 283 20.15 -1.11 -15.88
C SER A 283 19.90 -0.30 -17.15
N GLU A 284 20.22 -0.88 -18.30
CA GLU A 284 19.92 -0.32 -19.63
C GLU A 284 18.53 -0.73 -20.13
N SER A 285 17.93 -1.75 -19.53
CA SER A 285 16.63 -2.31 -19.90
C SER A 285 15.82 -2.62 -18.64
N LEU A 286 14.49 -2.49 -18.73
CA LEU A 286 13.57 -2.84 -17.66
C LEU A 286 13.74 -4.32 -17.21
N PHE A 287 14.08 -5.22 -18.12
CA PHE A 287 14.26 -6.65 -17.87
C PHE A 287 15.65 -7.01 -17.29
N GLN A 288 16.57 -6.06 -17.25
CA GLN A 288 17.88 -6.24 -16.62
C GLN A 288 17.76 -5.98 -15.12
N ARG A 289 17.91 -7.01 -14.30
CA ARG A 289 17.87 -6.89 -12.84
C ARG A 289 19.05 -6.07 -12.32
N ASP A 290 18.78 -5.10 -11.45
CA ASP A 290 19.79 -4.29 -10.74
C ASP A 290 19.51 -4.34 -9.24
N TYR A 291 20.50 -4.76 -8.44
CA TYR A 291 20.36 -4.83 -6.99
C TYR A 291 20.65 -3.47 -6.35
N LEU A 292 19.60 -2.78 -5.91
CA LEU A 292 19.69 -1.48 -5.27
C LEU A 292 19.74 -1.54 -3.72
N GLY A 293 19.89 -2.75 -3.15
CA GLY A 293 20.04 -2.93 -1.70
C GLY A 293 21.41 -2.48 -1.20
N TYR A 294 21.53 -2.28 0.10
CA TYR A 294 22.78 -1.84 0.70
C TYR A 294 23.84 -2.95 0.74
N CYS A 295 25.11 -2.54 0.64
CA CYS A 295 26.24 -3.45 0.82
C CYS A 295 26.31 -3.95 2.26
N ARG A 296 26.63 -5.24 2.42
CA ARG A 296 26.78 -5.93 3.69
C ARG A 296 28.24 -6.33 3.92
N ASN A 297 28.59 -6.49 5.21
CA ASN A 297 29.96 -6.78 5.60
C ASN A 297 30.37 -8.24 5.36
N SER A 298 29.41 -9.17 5.35
CA SER A 298 29.68 -10.59 5.15
C SER A 298 28.81 -11.21 4.05
N ASP A 299 29.28 -12.28 3.45
CA ASP A 299 28.55 -13.07 2.47
C ASP A 299 27.30 -13.71 3.11
N GLU A 300 27.39 -14.10 4.37
CA GLU A 300 26.27 -14.74 5.07
C GLU A 300 25.07 -13.81 5.26
N ASP A 301 25.29 -12.49 5.39
CA ASP A 301 24.22 -11.50 5.46
C ASP A 301 23.34 -11.53 4.21
N TYR A 302 23.96 -11.68 3.02
CA TYR A 302 23.21 -11.85 1.77
C TYR A 302 22.58 -13.24 1.64
N LEU A 303 23.36 -14.30 1.96
CA LEU A 303 22.94 -15.68 1.79
C LEU A 303 21.73 -16.03 2.65
N LYS A 304 21.58 -15.44 3.83
CA LYS A 304 20.41 -15.63 4.69
C LYS A 304 19.10 -15.34 3.95
N ASN A 305 19.01 -14.19 3.29
CA ASN A 305 17.80 -13.83 2.53
C ASN A 305 17.68 -14.61 1.21
N ILE A 306 18.79 -14.89 0.51
CA ILE A 306 18.80 -15.74 -0.70
C ILE A 306 18.20 -17.12 -0.39
N ARG A 307 18.65 -17.78 0.68
CA ARG A 307 18.14 -19.09 1.12
C ARG A 307 16.70 -19.01 1.59
N PHE A 308 16.33 -17.92 2.25
CA PHE A 308 14.93 -17.66 2.62
C PHE A 308 14.01 -17.62 1.38
N PHE A 309 14.42 -16.88 0.33
CA PHE A 309 13.65 -16.83 -0.94
C PHE A 309 13.61 -18.20 -1.61
N ALA A 310 14.73 -18.92 -1.69
CA ALA A 310 14.77 -20.27 -2.24
C ALA A 310 13.76 -21.20 -1.54
N GLY A 311 13.62 -21.11 -0.21
CA GLY A 311 12.63 -21.84 0.56
C GLY A 311 11.18 -21.42 0.30
N LYS A 312 10.93 -20.28 -0.33
CA LYS A 312 9.60 -19.78 -0.70
C LYS A 312 9.22 -20.05 -2.17
N LYS A 313 10.16 -20.64 -2.97
CA LYS A 313 9.97 -20.86 -4.42
C LYS A 313 8.65 -21.54 -4.75
N GLU A 314 8.35 -22.66 -4.13
CA GLU A 314 7.14 -23.44 -4.41
C GLU A 314 5.87 -22.59 -4.18
N LYS A 315 5.80 -21.88 -3.05
CA LYS A 315 4.64 -21.04 -2.70
C LYS A 315 4.48 -19.88 -3.68
N ILE A 316 5.57 -19.21 -4.06
CA ILE A 316 5.57 -18.12 -5.03
C ILE A 316 5.10 -18.62 -6.40
N MET A 317 5.70 -19.71 -6.91
CA MET A 317 5.37 -20.26 -8.23
C MET A 317 3.93 -20.78 -8.28
N SER A 318 3.45 -21.44 -7.21
CA SER A 318 2.06 -21.89 -7.14
C SER A 318 1.07 -20.73 -7.06
N THR A 319 1.42 -19.63 -6.40
CA THR A 319 0.57 -18.42 -6.37
C THR A 319 0.42 -17.81 -7.76
N ILE A 320 1.49 -17.75 -8.55
CA ILE A 320 1.43 -17.28 -9.94
C ILE A 320 0.58 -18.24 -10.79
N ALA A 321 0.87 -19.54 -10.73
CA ALA A 321 0.21 -20.57 -11.54
C ALA A 321 -1.30 -20.67 -11.29
N ASN A 322 -1.76 -20.39 -10.05
CA ASN A 322 -3.16 -20.46 -9.65
C ASN A 322 -3.89 -19.11 -9.78
N PHE A 323 -3.27 -18.07 -10.30
CA PHE A 323 -3.88 -16.74 -10.41
C PHE A 323 -4.80 -16.66 -11.64
N SER A 324 -6.03 -17.12 -11.50
CA SER A 324 -7.02 -17.32 -12.58
C SER A 324 -7.55 -16.04 -13.23
N TYR A 325 -7.20 -14.86 -12.73
CA TYR A 325 -7.64 -13.57 -13.31
C TYR A 325 -6.76 -13.10 -14.49
N LEU A 326 -5.58 -13.69 -14.67
CA LEU A 326 -4.73 -13.46 -15.84
C LEU A 326 -4.96 -14.51 -16.93
N PRO A 327 -4.82 -14.14 -18.22
CA PRO A 327 -4.74 -15.11 -19.30
C PRO A 327 -3.60 -16.13 -19.10
N GLU A 328 -3.78 -17.34 -19.62
CA GLU A 328 -2.78 -18.42 -19.47
C GLU A 328 -1.39 -18.05 -20.04
N SER A 329 -1.34 -17.27 -21.14
CA SER A 329 -0.10 -16.74 -21.69
C SER A 329 0.65 -15.87 -20.69
N GLU A 330 -0.06 -14.93 -20.03
CA GLU A 330 0.52 -14.02 -19.04
C GLU A 330 1.00 -14.76 -17.79
N ILE A 331 0.24 -15.79 -17.34
CA ILE A 331 0.66 -16.67 -16.26
C ILE A 331 1.97 -17.40 -16.61
N LYS A 332 2.12 -17.89 -17.83
CA LYS A 332 3.35 -18.54 -18.31
C LYS A 332 4.52 -17.56 -18.33
N ASP A 333 4.30 -16.35 -18.83
CA ASP A 333 5.34 -15.32 -18.90
C ASP A 333 5.78 -14.87 -17.50
N CYS A 334 4.85 -14.58 -16.59
CA CYS A 334 5.13 -14.29 -15.19
C CYS A 334 5.89 -15.43 -14.49
N SER A 335 5.45 -16.68 -14.73
CA SER A 335 6.10 -17.87 -14.16
C SER A 335 7.51 -18.04 -14.68
N LYS A 336 7.73 -17.88 -15.99
CA LYS A 336 9.06 -17.95 -16.61
C LYS A 336 9.98 -16.89 -16.03
N PHE A 337 9.53 -15.64 -15.99
CA PHE A 337 10.30 -14.50 -15.49
C PHE A 337 10.75 -14.69 -14.02
N VAL A 338 9.85 -15.14 -13.15
CA VAL A 338 10.19 -15.38 -11.72
C VAL A 338 11.05 -16.65 -11.57
N ASN A 339 10.84 -17.69 -12.41
CA ASN A 339 11.69 -18.88 -12.35
C ASN A 339 13.15 -18.61 -12.78
N GLU A 340 13.39 -17.66 -13.68
CA GLU A 340 14.75 -17.19 -14.02
C GLU A 340 15.47 -16.66 -12.78
N PHE A 341 14.82 -15.82 -11.95
CA PHE A 341 15.39 -15.38 -10.67
C PHE A 341 15.73 -16.57 -9.76
N PHE A 342 14.85 -17.56 -9.65
CA PHE A 342 15.12 -18.74 -8.82
C PHE A 342 16.27 -19.60 -9.36
N ASN A 343 16.47 -19.64 -10.66
CA ASN A 343 17.64 -20.28 -11.28
C ASN A 343 18.92 -19.52 -10.94
N ASP A 344 18.88 -18.17 -10.99
CA ASP A 344 20.04 -17.33 -10.65
C ASP A 344 20.45 -17.52 -9.19
N ILE A 345 19.51 -17.49 -8.23
CA ILE A 345 19.81 -17.67 -6.81
C ILE A 345 20.17 -19.09 -6.43
N SER A 346 19.94 -20.09 -7.29
CA SER A 346 20.37 -21.46 -7.05
C SER A 346 21.89 -21.64 -7.07
N ASN A 347 22.60 -20.73 -7.73
CA ASN A 347 24.06 -20.65 -7.71
C ASN A 347 24.51 -19.55 -6.76
N GLU A 348 24.68 -19.89 -5.47
CA GLU A 348 25.05 -18.93 -4.41
C GLU A 348 26.29 -18.11 -4.75
N LYS A 349 27.32 -18.70 -5.38
CA LYS A 349 28.55 -17.97 -5.73
C LYS A 349 28.31 -16.91 -6.81
N SER A 350 27.55 -17.26 -7.83
CA SER A 350 27.23 -16.37 -8.95
C SER A 350 26.37 -15.19 -8.48
N ILE A 351 25.31 -15.48 -7.74
CA ILE A 351 24.40 -14.42 -7.28
C ILE A 351 25.07 -13.49 -6.26
N LEU A 352 25.90 -14.01 -5.35
CA LEU A 352 26.68 -13.19 -4.44
C LEU A 352 27.61 -12.24 -5.18
N PHE A 353 28.34 -12.75 -6.19
CA PHE A 353 29.21 -11.90 -7.02
C PHE A 353 28.40 -10.79 -7.69
N SER A 354 27.26 -11.12 -8.27
CA SER A 354 26.38 -10.14 -8.92
C SER A 354 25.86 -9.06 -7.95
N ILE A 355 25.29 -9.47 -6.81
CA ILE A 355 24.74 -8.57 -5.80
C ILE A 355 25.83 -7.67 -5.18
N LYS A 356 26.99 -8.23 -4.84
CA LYS A 356 28.11 -7.46 -4.26
C LYS A 356 28.69 -6.42 -5.22
N ASN A 357 28.63 -6.66 -6.51
CA ASN A 357 29.07 -5.67 -7.52
C ASN A 357 28.03 -4.58 -7.78
N GLN A 358 26.78 -4.83 -7.43
CA GLN A 358 25.65 -3.91 -7.66
C GLN A 358 25.20 -3.19 -6.40
N CYS A 359 25.47 -3.73 -5.20
CA CYS A 359 25.00 -3.15 -3.94
C CYS A 359 25.38 -1.68 -3.79
N ARG A 360 24.59 -0.95 -3.04
CA ARG A 360 24.71 0.49 -2.87
C ARG A 360 25.30 0.84 -1.48
N PRO A 361 26.06 1.94 -1.35
CA PRO A 361 26.46 2.43 -0.04
C PRO A 361 25.24 2.80 0.80
N ILE A 362 25.40 2.78 2.14
CA ILE A 362 24.28 2.92 3.08
C ILE A 362 23.60 4.30 3.05
N ASP A 363 24.22 5.27 2.42
CA ASP A 363 23.72 6.65 2.24
C ASP A 363 23.12 6.92 0.85
N PHE A 364 23.02 5.88 0.01
CA PHE A 364 22.47 5.92 -1.36
C PHE A 364 20.97 6.27 -1.43
#